data_7ec16594ec3ebc82270d72a7e9c9c9d8
#
_entry.id   7ec16594ec3ebc82270d72a7e9c9c9d8
#
_cell.length_a   1.000
_cell.length_b   1.000
_cell.length_c   1.000
_cell.angle_alpha   90.00
_cell.angle_beta   90.00
_cell.angle_gamma   90.00
#
_symmetry.space_group_name_H-M   'P 1'
#
loop_
_entity.id
_entity.type
_entity.pdbx_description
1 polymer ?
#
loop_
_entity_poly.entity_id
_entity_poly.type
_entity_poly.pdbx_seq_one_letter_code
_entity_poly.pdbx_strand_id
1 'polypeptide(L)'
;MNANGREYVEWDLSYEAVGCAMAVINASGHGLREKTYERALCVEFESRGFSFREQHIYPVYYRGQHIDDYIPDLEIEHRLIVEVKTVDEICDEHIGQMLNYLKITGLEAGLILNFKHPRLDWKKIVLQEGKRSK
;
A
#
# COMPACT_ATOMS: atom_id res chain seq x y z
N MET A 1 0.45 2.88 -26.47
CA MET A 1 0.34 2.60 -26.15
C MET A 1 0.45 1.50 -26.14
N ASN A 2 0.20 0.74 -25.84
CA ASN A 2 0.54 -0.29 -26.11
C ASN A 2 1.02 -1.14 -25.05
N ALA A 3 1.91 -1.95 -25.26
CA ALA A 3 2.43 -2.84 -24.28
C ALA A 3 2.88 -2.11 -23.05
N ASN A 4 3.35 -0.93 -23.27
CA ASN A 4 3.79 -0.11 -22.16
C ASN A 4 2.63 0.45 -21.35
N GLY A 5 1.46 0.44 -21.92
CA GLY A 5 0.34 1.05 -21.25
C GLY A 5 0.02 0.40 -19.91
N ARG A 6 0.17 -0.92 -19.83
CA ARG A 6 -0.15 -1.60 -18.62
C ARG A 6 0.83 -1.27 -17.49
N GLU A 7 2.12 -1.33 -17.77
CA GLU A 7 3.12 -0.98 -16.79
C GLU A 7 2.98 0.46 -16.36
N TYR A 8 2.67 1.29 -17.32
CA TYR A 8 2.53 2.70 -17.08
C TYR A 8 1.36 2.96 -16.14
N VAL A 9 0.26 2.25 -16.34
CA VAL A 9 -0.92 2.40 -15.49
C VAL A 9 -0.59 1.97 -14.06
N GLU A 10 0.13 0.87 -13.90
CA GLU A 10 0.51 0.42 -12.57
C GLU A 10 1.42 1.43 -11.89
N TRP A 11 2.37 1.95 -12.63
CA TRP A 11 3.25 2.98 -12.10
C TRP A 11 2.45 4.22 -11.71
N ASP A 12 1.53 4.61 -12.57
CA ASP A 12 0.71 5.78 -12.31
C ASP A 12 -0.12 5.63 -11.04
N LEU A 13 -0.63 4.44 -10.78
CA LEU A 13 -1.44 4.23 -9.60
C LEU A 13 -0.64 4.47 -8.32
N SER A 14 0.58 3.92 -8.24
CA SER A 14 1.43 4.17 -7.09
C SER A 14 1.78 5.65 -6.97
N TYR A 15 2.08 6.27 -8.08
CA TYR A 15 2.43 7.67 -8.12
C TYR A 15 1.25 8.53 -7.63
N GLU A 16 0.05 8.19 -8.09
CA GLU A 16 -1.14 8.93 -7.67
C GLU A 16 -1.39 8.75 -6.18
N ALA A 17 -1.16 7.55 -5.67
CA ALA A 17 -1.35 7.30 -4.24
C ALA A 17 -0.35 8.09 -3.40
N VAL A 18 0.89 8.19 -3.86
CA VAL A 18 1.89 9.01 -3.17
C VAL A 18 1.46 10.47 -3.20
N GLY A 19 0.91 10.92 -4.35
CA GLY A 19 0.40 12.29 -4.45
C GLY A 19 -0.72 12.56 -3.46
N CYS A 20 -1.59 11.58 -3.26
CA CYS A 20 -2.65 11.70 -2.26
C CYS A 20 -2.06 11.83 -0.86
N ALA A 21 -1.05 11.02 -0.56
CA ALA A 21 -0.41 11.06 0.74
C ALA A 21 0.30 12.39 0.98
N MET A 22 0.91 12.93 -0.07
CA MET A 22 1.54 14.23 0.05
C MET A 22 0.52 15.33 0.33
N ALA A 23 -0.63 15.26 -0.34
CA ALA A 23 -1.69 16.23 -0.07
C ALA A 23 -2.15 16.12 1.39
N VAL A 24 -2.27 14.91 1.90
CA VAL A 24 -2.69 14.70 3.28
C VAL A 24 -1.67 15.28 4.27
N ILE A 25 -0.39 14.95 4.08
CA ILE A 25 0.61 15.40 5.05
C ILE A 25 0.82 16.91 4.95
N ASN A 26 0.70 17.47 3.75
CA ASN A 26 0.83 18.91 3.59
C ASN A 26 -0.30 19.66 4.29
N ALA A 27 -1.51 19.10 4.27
CA ALA A 27 -2.64 19.76 4.92
C ALA A 27 -2.69 19.50 6.42
N SER A 28 -2.34 18.28 6.85
CA SER A 28 -2.53 17.85 8.24
C SER A 28 -1.27 17.93 9.09
N GLY A 29 -0.10 17.96 8.46
CA GLY A 29 1.16 17.90 9.18
C GLY A 29 1.48 16.49 9.63
N HIS A 30 2.63 16.34 10.24
CA HIS A 30 3.06 15.05 10.80
C HIS A 30 2.70 15.01 12.28
N GLY A 31 2.85 13.83 12.89
CA GLY A 31 2.65 13.72 14.33
C GLY A 31 1.27 13.23 14.74
N LEU A 32 0.42 12.93 13.80
CA LEU A 32 -0.87 12.33 14.11
C LEU A 32 -0.72 10.81 14.12
N ARG A 33 -1.74 10.11 14.58
CA ARG A 33 -1.66 8.66 14.65
C ARG A 33 -2.07 8.05 13.31
N GLU A 34 -1.70 6.80 13.13
CA GLU A 34 -1.88 6.12 11.84
C GLU A 34 -3.33 6.12 11.37
N LYS A 35 -4.26 5.85 12.26
CA LYS A 35 -5.67 5.78 11.88
C LYS A 35 -6.16 7.11 11.30
N THR A 36 -5.67 8.22 11.83
CA THR A 36 -6.06 9.52 11.31
C THR A 36 -5.61 9.68 9.86
N TYR A 37 -4.40 9.26 9.57
CA TYR A 37 -3.89 9.35 8.20
C TYR A 37 -4.63 8.40 7.26
N GLU A 38 -4.96 7.19 7.74
CA GLU A 38 -5.75 6.27 6.93
C GLU A 38 -7.07 6.89 6.52
N ARG A 39 -7.74 7.51 7.47
CA ARG A 39 -9.04 8.12 7.19
C ARG A 39 -8.92 9.30 6.24
N ALA A 40 -7.88 10.10 6.42
CA ALA A 40 -7.64 11.23 5.52
C ALA A 40 -7.35 10.74 4.10
N LEU A 41 -6.60 9.65 3.98
CA LEU A 41 -6.34 9.06 2.67
C LEU A 41 -7.62 8.61 2.00
N CYS A 42 -8.53 8.00 2.76
CA CYS A 42 -9.80 7.58 2.19
C CYS A 42 -10.56 8.77 1.61
N VAL A 43 -10.57 9.89 2.31
CA VAL A 43 -11.23 11.10 1.82
C VAL A 43 -10.55 11.56 0.53
N GLU A 44 -9.23 11.53 0.52
CA GLU A 44 -8.48 11.98 -0.66
C GLU A 44 -8.71 11.05 -1.85
N PHE A 45 -8.67 9.73 -1.62
CA PHE A 45 -8.91 8.76 -2.68
C PHE A 45 -10.30 8.94 -3.28
N GLU A 46 -11.30 9.09 -2.41
CA GLU A 46 -12.66 9.27 -2.89
C GLU A 46 -12.79 10.56 -3.69
N SER A 47 -12.16 11.62 -3.21
CA SER A 47 -12.17 12.90 -3.89
C SER A 47 -11.60 12.81 -5.31
N ARG A 48 -10.61 11.94 -5.51
CA ARG A 48 -9.98 11.78 -6.81
C ARG A 48 -10.58 10.66 -7.64
N GLY A 49 -11.62 10.01 -7.14
CA GLY A 49 -12.34 9.02 -7.92
C GLY A 49 -11.75 7.63 -7.90
N PHE A 50 -10.86 7.35 -6.95
CA PHE A 50 -10.30 5.99 -6.85
C PHE A 50 -11.25 5.08 -6.11
N SER A 51 -11.34 3.85 -6.58
CA SER A 51 -12.05 2.79 -5.89
C SER A 51 -11.09 2.22 -4.83
N PHE A 52 -11.57 2.03 -3.61
CA PHE A 52 -10.70 1.52 -2.55
C PHE A 52 -11.51 0.74 -1.53
N ARG A 53 -10.81 -0.08 -0.75
CA ARG A 53 -11.40 -0.85 0.34
C ARG A 53 -10.55 -0.66 1.59
N GLU A 54 -11.23 -0.62 2.75
CA GLU A 54 -10.58 -0.53 4.05
C GLU A 54 -10.68 -1.87 4.75
N GLN A 55 -9.58 -2.31 5.35
CA GLN A 55 -9.61 -3.44 6.27
C GLN A 55 -10.24 -4.70 5.68
N HIS A 56 -9.97 -4.97 4.41
CA HIS A 56 -10.49 -6.18 3.79
C HIS A 56 -9.70 -7.38 4.29
N ILE A 57 -10.40 -8.47 4.62
CA ILE A 57 -9.78 -9.63 5.23
C ILE A 57 -9.32 -10.61 4.18
N TYR A 58 -8.04 -10.99 4.25
CA TYR A 58 -7.45 -12.03 3.41
C TYR A 58 -7.05 -13.18 4.31
N PRO A 59 -7.72 -14.34 4.20
CA PRO A 59 -7.36 -15.46 5.07
C PRO A 59 -6.02 -16.07 4.67
N VAL A 60 -5.26 -16.48 5.68
CA VAL A 60 -3.96 -17.11 5.48
C VAL A 60 -4.09 -18.60 5.83
N TYR A 61 -3.65 -19.44 4.91
CA TYR A 61 -3.75 -20.89 5.08
C TYR A 61 -2.37 -21.53 5.12
N TYR A 62 -2.25 -22.59 5.88
CA TYR A 62 -1.08 -23.43 5.87
C TYR A 62 -1.54 -24.86 5.82
N ARG A 63 -1.09 -25.60 4.83
CA ARG A 63 -1.45 -27.00 4.61
C ARG A 63 -2.97 -27.20 4.66
N GLY A 64 -3.68 -26.26 4.04
CA GLY A 64 -5.13 -26.33 3.95
C GLY A 64 -5.87 -25.85 5.19
N GLN A 65 -5.16 -25.45 6.22
CA GLN A 65 -5.78 -25.01 7.48
C GLN A 65 -5.73 -23.50 7.58
N HIS A 66 -6.82 -22.88 7.97
CA HIS A 66 -6.87 -21.44 8.19
C HIS A 66 -6.11 -21.15 9.50
N ILE A 67 -5.03 -20.39 9.40
CA ILE A 67 -4.18 -20.11 10.56
C ILE A 67 -4.18 -18.67 10.98
N ASP A 68 -4.56 -17.73 10.10
CA ASP A 68 -4.51 -16.32 10.43
C ASP A 68 -5.26 -15.55 9.36
N ASP A 69 -5.41 -14.25 9.60
CA ASP A 69 -5.99 -13.33 8.62
C ASP A 69 -5.02 -12.17 8.43
N TYR A 70 -4.82 -11.76 7.18
CA TYR A 70 -4.10 -10.54 6.89
C TYR A 70 -5.12 -9.47 6.51
N ILE A 71 -5.02 -8.31 7.14
CA ILE A 71 -5.96 -7.22 6.92
C ILE A 71 -5.17 -5.97 6.58
N PRO A 72 -5.01 -5.66 5.28
CA PRO A 72 -4.28 -4.46 4.89
C PRO A 72 -5.05 -3.21 5.31
N ASP A 73 -4.31 -2.13 5.55
CA ASP A 73 -4.95 -0.87 5.91
C ASP A 73 -5.89 -0.42 4.81
N LEU A 74 -5.39 -0.36 3.59
CA LEU A 74 -6.16 0.11 2.44
C LEU A 74 -5.73 -0.67 1.20
N GLU A 75 -6.63 -0.73 0.24
CA GLU A 75 -6.36 -1.37 -1.03
C GLU A 75 -7.02 -0.52 -2.10
N ILE A 76 -6.26 -0.13 -3.13
CA ILE A 76 -6.75 0.75 -4.18
C ILE A 76 -6.90 -0.02 -5.48
N GLU A 77 -8.06 0.10 -6.12
CA GLU A 77 -8.36 -0.42 -7.45
C GLU A 77 -8.10 -1.92 -7.55
N HIS A 78 -8.16 -2.63 -6.42
CA HIS A 78 -7.89 -4.08 -6.38
C HIS A 78 -6.51 -4.41 -6.91
N ARG A 79 -5.56 -3.48 -6.82
CA ARG A 79 -4.24 -3.67 -7.39
C ARG A 79 -3.10 -3.27 -6.46
N LEU A 80 -3.34 -2.32 -5.57
CA LEU A 80 -2.27 -1.75 -4.76
C LEU A 80 -2.64 -1.81 -3.29
N ILE A 81 -1.79 -2.46 -2.49
CA ILE A 81 -1.92 -2.44 -1.04
C ILE A 81 -1.27 -1.15 -0.54
N VAL A 82 -1.94 -0.46 0.38
CA VAL A 82 -1.37 0.73 1.02
C VAL A 82 -1.31 0.48 2.52
N GLU A 83 -0.10 0.59 3.08
CA GLU A 83 0.13 0.45 4.52
C GLU A 83 0.61 1.77 5.07
N VAL A 84 -0.06 2.24 6.11
CA VAL A 84 0.26 3.52 6.74
C VAL A 84 1.10 3.26 7.98
N LYS A 85 2.19 3.98 8.11
CA LYS A 85 3.12 3.84 9.23
C LYS A 85 3.46 5.20 9.83
N THR A 86 3.83 5.17 11.12
CA THR A 86 4.44 6.33 11.78
C THR A 86 5.65 5.80 12.54
N VAL A 87 6.71 5.51 11.79
CA VAL A 87 7.93 4.89 12.32
C VAL A 87 9.13 5.77 12.00
N ASP A 88 10.24 5.56 12.71
CA ASP A 88 11.42 6.36 12.46
C ASP A 88 11.92 6.19 11.04
N GLU A 89 11.90 4.97 10.53
CA GLU A 89 12.24 4.75 9.13
C GLU A 89 11.65 3.43 8.66
N ILE A 90 11.37 3.35 7.37
CA ILE A 90 10.90 2.11 6.77
C ILE A 90 12.10 1.17 6.69
N CYS A 91 12.02 0.03 7.37
CA CYS A 91 13.14 -0.89 7.48
C CYS A 91 12.88 -2.19 6.73
N ASP A 92 13.91 -3.04 6.70
CA ASP A 92 13.82 -4.32 5.97
C ASP A 92 12.67 -5.19 6.46
N GLU A 93 12.37 -5.11 7.74
CA GLU A 93 11.26 -5.90 8.27
C GLU A 93 9.94 -5.49 7.64
N HIS A 94 9.73 -4.19 7.47
CA HIS A 94 8.52 -3.70 6.83
C HIS A 94 8.43 -4.17 5.38
N ILE A 95 9.57 -4.15 4.70
CA ILE A 95 9.62 -4.56 3.29
C ILE A 95 9.34 -6.05 3.17
N GLY A 96 9.95 -6.86 4.05
CA GLY A 96 9.72 -8.30 4.07
C GLY A 96 8.27 -8.65 4.34
N GLN A 97 7.64 -7.94 5.25
CA GLN A 97 6.22 -8.13 5.52
C GLN A 97 5.39 -7.84 4.28
N MET A 98 5.67 -6.73 3.60
CA MET A 98 4.90 -6.37 2.42
C MET A 98 5.04 -7.42 1.32
N LEU A 99 6.24 -7.98 1.15
CA LEU A 99 6.42 -9.04 0.17
C LEU A 99 5.55 -10.24 0.49
N ASN A 100 5.45 -10.60 1.76
CA ASN A 100 4.55 -11.69 2.17
C ASN A 100 3.11 -11.33 1.93
N TYR A 101 2.73 -10.10 2.20
CA TYR A 101 1.35 -9.66 1.97
C TYR A 101 0.98 -9.74 0.50
N LEU A 102 1.92 -9.41 -0.39
CA LEU A 102 1.66 -9.53 -1.82
C LEU A 102 1.45 -10.98 -2.23
N LYS A 103 2.19 -11.91 -1.61
CA LYS A 103 1.98 -13.32 -1.88
C LYS A 103 0.60 -13.78 -1.40
N ILE A 104 0.19 -13.33 -0.22
CA ILE A 104 -1.09 -13.72 0.36
C ILE A 104 -2.24 -13.18 -0.47
N THR A 105 -2.17 -11.95 -0.89
CA THR A 105 -3.29 -11.28 -1.56
C THR A 105 -3.31 -11.50 -3.07
N GLY A 106 -2.15 -11.78 -3.66
CA GLY A 106 -2.04 -11.88 -5.11
C GLY A 106 -2.06 -10.54 -5.81
N LEU A 107 -1.97 -9.45 -5.07
CA LEU A 107 -2.01 -8.12 -5.67
C LEU A 107 -0.65 -7.75 -6.25
N GLU A 108 -0.64 -6.76 -7.13
CA GLU A 108 0.51 -6.44 -7.96
C GLU A 108 1.61 -5.72 -7.22
N ALA A 109 1.25 -4.81 -6.34
CA ALA A 109 2.23 -3.96 -5.71
C ALA A 109 1.76 -3.51 -4.34
N GLY A 110 2.70 -3.08 -3.53
CA GLY A 110 2.42 -2.54 -2.22
C GLY A 110 3.12 -1.20 -2.04
N LEU A 111 2.54 -0.35 -1.25
CA LEU A 111 3.06 0.97 -0.99
C LEU A 111 3.05 1.20 0.52
N ILE A 112 4.21 1.48 1.08
CA ILE A 112 4.33 1.84 2.49
C ILE A 112 4.46 3.35 2.56
N LEU A 113 3.56 3.97 3.32
CA LEU A 113 3.54 5.43 3.50
C LEU A 113 3.86 5.73 4.95
N ASN A 114 4.92 6.46 5.21
CA ASN A 114 5.36 6.78 6.55
C ASN A 114 5.15 8.27 6.82
N PHE A 115 4.28 8.57 7.77
CA PHE A 115 3.87 9.94 8.07
C PHE A 115 4.53 10.49 9.34
N LYS A 116 5.58 9.83 9.82
CA LYS A 116 6.18 10.25 11.09
C LYS A 116 6.85 11.61 10.99
N HIS A 117 7.49 11.89 9.86
CA HIS A 117 8.33 13.07 9.71
C HIS A 117 7.63 14.15 8.92
N PRO A 118 8.11 15.39 8.98
CA PRO A 118 7.46 16.47 8.22
C PRO A 118 7.40 16.18 6.73
N ARG A 119 8.38 15.42 6.23
CA ARG A 119 8.43 15.06 4.83
C ARG A 119 7.97 13.62 4.70
N LEU A 120 7.07 13.38 3.79
CA LEU A 120 6.57 12.03 3.56
C LEU A 120 7.69 11.11 3.14
N ASP A 121 7.76 9.96 3.77
CA ASP A 121 8.69 8.90 3.43
C ASP A 121 7.85 7.75 2.88
N TRP A 122 8.29 7.11 1.79
CA TRP A 122 7.47 6.05 1.21
C TRP A 122 8.34 5.07 0.44
N LYS A 123 7.78 3.88 0.22
CA LYS A 123 8.47 2.81 -0.48
C LYS A 123 7.48 1.99 -1.27
N LYS A 124 7.75 1.78 -2.56
CA LYS A 124 6.95 0.90 -3.39
C LYS A 124 7.63 -0.46 -3.45
N ILE A 125 6.85 -1.51 -3.25
CA ILE A 125 7.36 -2.88 -3.27
C ILE A 125 6.58 -3.67 -4.30
N VAL A 126 7.31 -4.43 -5.13
CA VAL A 126 6.73 -5.27 -6.16
C VAL A 126 7.32 -6.65 -6.01
N LEU A 127 6.48 -7.66 -6.13
CA LEU A 127 6.93 -9.04 -6.09
C LEU A 127 7.52 -9.40 -7.43
N GLN A 128 8.76 -9.92 -7.43
CA GLN A 128 9.45 -10.21 -8.68
C GLN A 128 9.18 -11.63 -9.11
N GLU A 129 8.21 -11.77 -9.99
CA GLU A 129 7.77 -13.08 -10.44
C GLU A 129 8.86 -13.87 -11.14
N GLY A 130 9.63 -13.21 -11.97
CA GLY A 130 10.61 -13.90 -12.77
C GLY A 130 11.63 -14.65 -11.95
N LYS A 131 11.97 -14.13 -10.81
CA LYS A 131 12.99 -14.76 -9.97
C LYS A 131 12.48 -16.02 -9.31
N ARG A 132 11.20 -16.12 -9.10
CA ARG A 132 10.64 -17.27 -8.41
C ARG A 132 10.45 -18.45 -9.30
N SER A 133 10.43 -18.26 -10.57
CA SER A 133 10.20 -19.36 -11.48
C SER A 133 11.44 -20.22 -11.66
N LYS A 134 12.52 -19.87 -11.02
CA LYS A 134 13.74 -20.67 -11.15
C LYS A 134 13.73 -21.90 -10.25
#